data_ac2e45816e46bda5874a5aaa82569cf1
#
_entry.id   ac2e45816e46bda5874a5aaa82569cf1
#
_cell.length_a   1.000
_cell.length_b   1.000
_cell.length_c   1.000
_cell.angle_alpha   90.00
_cell.angle_beta   90.00
_cell.angle_gamma   90.00
#
_symmetry.space_group_name_H-M   'P 1'
#
loop_
_entity.id
_entity.type
_entity.pdbx_description
1 polymer ?
#
loop_
_entity_poly.entity_id
_entity_poly.type
_entity_poly.pdbx_seq_one_letter_code
_entity_poly.pdbx_strand_id
1 'polypeptide(L)'
;MRREELRLGLVAYPGLGGSGTVAAELADRLARMGHRVYLFATSRPFRLPEASPAVHVPVDLPYYPVFPGPLYTLSLAGTLEREAKRLGLDLVHTHYAVPHAAAAYLAFGEGLPLVHTLHGTDVSVVGMDPAFHGPTRRALEAARAVTAVSRALAQEAKRAFGVEAVVVPNAVDPERFRPRPERKRLYAEEGEWLLVHASNFRPIKRVPDIVRAFAKIRKRLPARLLLLGTGPEEEEARRVAAELGVAPWVT
;
A
#
# COMPACT_ATOMS: atom_id res chain seq x y z
N MET A 1 24.50 3.42 -22.36
CA MET A 1 23.26 2.94 -23.01
C MET A 1 22.13 3.87 -22.59
N ARG A 2 21.46 4.55 -23.52
CA ARG A 2 20.20 5.26 -23.24
C ARG A 2 19.17 4.19 -22.83
N ARG A 3 18.60 4.30 -21.63
CA ARG A 3 17.47 3.45 -21.26
C ARG A 3 16.31 3.79 -22.20
N GLU A 4 15.71 2.78 -22.79
CA GLU A 4 14.54 2.93 -23.64
C GLU A 4 13.39 3.54 -22.82
N GLU A 5 12.74 4.58 -23.32
CA GLU A 5 11.59 5.21 -22.69
C GLU A 5 10.41 4.25 -22.76
N LEU A 6 9.84 3.90 -21.62
CA LEU A 6 8.65 3.04 -21.51
C LEU A 6 7.43 3.87 -21.11
N ARG A 7 6.26 3.44 -21.58
CA ARG A 7 4.94 3.95 -21.18
C ARG A 7 4.30 2.95 -20.21
N LEU A 8 4.27 3.32 -18.95
CA LEU A 8 3.93 2.43 -17.83
C LEU A 8 2.58 2.80 -17.25
N GLY A 9 1.66 1.84 -17.18
CA GLY A 9 0.43 1.97 -16.40
C GLY A 9 0.64 1.36 -15.01
N LEU A 10 0.60 2.17 -13.95
CA LEU A 10 0.60 1.68 -12.57
C LEU A 10 -0.82 1.71 -12.01
N VAL A 11 -1.19 0.70 -11.22
CA VAL A 11 -2.50 0.63 -10.57
C VAL A 11 -2.33 0.52 -9.07
N ALA A 12 -3.01 1.38 -8.30
CA ALA A 12 -2.93 1.39 -6.86
C ALA A 12 -4.18 1.93 -6.18
N TYR A 13 -4.36 1.61 -4.90
CA TYR A 13 -5.30 2.33 -4.04
C TYR A 13 -4.79 3.74 -3.74
N PRO A 14 -5.66 4.77 -3.75
CA PRO A 14 -5.26 6.16 -3.55
C PRO A 14 -5.00 6.53 -2.08
N GLY A 15 -5.52 5.73 -1.14
CA GLY A 15 -5.56 6.05 0.29
C GLY A 15 -4.22 5.93 1.03
N LEU A 16 -4.27 6.14 2.36
CA LEU A 16 -3.13 6.11 3.29
C LEU A 16 -2.55 4.70 3.54
N GLY A 17 -2.81 3.74 2.66
CA GLY A 17 -2.29 2.37 2.77
C GLY A 17 -0.83 2.26 2.29
N GLY A 18 -0.10 1.27 2.83
CA GLY A 18 1.30 1.04 2.47
C GLY A 18 1.50 0.75 0.98
N SER A 19 0.64 -0.07 0.36
CA SER A 19 0.72 -0.40 -1.07
C SER A 19 0.52 0.82 -1.97
N GLY A 20 -0.46 1.68 -1.64
CA GLY A 20 -0.71 2.93 -2.38
C GLY A 20 0.45 3.92 -2.27
N THR A 21 1.05 4.03 -1.07
CA THR A 21 2.25 4.84 -0.84
C THR A 21 3.42 4.37 -1.70
N VAL A 22 3.73 3.07 -1.68
CA VAL A 22 4.82 2.47 -2.47
C VAL A 22 4.60 2.68 -3.96
N ALA A 23 3.38 2.45 -4.44
CA ALA A 23 3.06 2.64 -5.85
C ALA A 23 3.19 4.10 -6.31
N ALA A 24 2.74 5.05 -5.50
CA ALA A 24 2.84 6.47 -5.82
C ALA A 24 4.30 6.97 -5.84
N GLU A 25 5.12 6.54 -4.87
CA GLU A 25 6.54 6.87 -4.84
C GLU A 25 7.30 6.20 -6.00
N LEU A 26 6.97 4.96 -6.35
CA LEU A 26 7.52 4.28 -7.52
C LEU A 26 7.15 5.01 -8.81
N ALA A 27 5.89 5.43 -8.96
CA ALA A 27 5.43 6.18 -10.13
C ALA A 27 6.22 7.48 -10.31
N ASP A 28 6.39 8.26 -9.25
CA ASP A 28 7.18 9.49 -9.29
C ASP A 28 8.64 9.23 -9.69
N ARG A 29 9.27 8.21 -9.10
CA ARG A 29 10.67 7.87 -9.40
C ARG A 29 10.87 7.40 -10.83
N LEU A 30 10.02 6.50 -11.33
CA LEU A 30 10.09 6.03 -12.72
C LEU A 30 9.88 7.17 -13.71
N ALA A 31 8.95 8.09 -13.43
CA ALA A 31 8.72 9.27 -14.26
C ALA A 31 9.94 10.20 -14.28
N ARG A 32 10.58 10.43 -13.12
CA ARG A 32 11.84 11.21 -13.04
C ARG A 32 13.04 10.52 -13.70
N MET A 33 12.98 9.21 -13.88
CA MET A 33 13.99 8.45 -14.64
C MET A 33 13.79 8.52 -16.16
N GLY A 34 12.76 9.22 -16.63
CA GLY A 34 12.49 9.46 -18.06
C GLY A 34 11.47 8.51 -18.68
N HIS A 35 10.72 7.73 -17.87
CA HIS A 35 9.60 6.94 -18.37
C HIS A 35 8.30 7.77 -18.34
N ARG A 36 7.35 7.44 -19.23
CA ARG A 36 5.98 7.99 -19.17
C ARG A 36 5.13 7.13 -18.25
N VAL A 37 4.76 7.67 -17.10
CA VAL A 37 4.07 6.91 -16.06
C VAL A 37 2.66 7.43 -15.86
N TYR A 38 1.68 6.52 -15.92
CA TYR A 38 0.26 6.79 -15.73
C TYR A 38 -0.22 5.99 -14.53
N LEU A 39 -0.67 6.69 -13.47
CA LEU A 39 -1.08 6.06 -12.22
C LEU A 39 -2.61 6.03 -12.12
N PHE A 40 -3.18 4.85 -12.29
CA PHE A 40 -4.62 4.60 -12.26
C PHE A 40 -5.09 4.44 -10.81
N ALA A 41 -6.00 5.29 -10.37
CA ALA A 41 -6.61 5.26 -9.05
C ALA A 41 -7.92 6.05 -9.05
N THR A 42 -8.84 5.76 -8.11
CA THR A 42 -10.14 6.47 -8.00
C THR A 42 -10.02 7.94 -7.60
N SER A 43 -8.92 8.32 -6.97
CA SER A 43 -8.54 9.71 -6.68
C SER A 43 -7.03 9.84 -6.74
N ARG A 44 -6.52 11.09 -6.74
CA ARG A 44 -5.07 11.31 -6.75
C ARG A 44 -4.43 10.66 -5.52
N PRO A 45 -3.46 9.74 -5.68
CA PRO A 45 -2.82 9.07 -4.56
C PRO A 45 -2.09 10.06 -3.64
N PHE A 46 -2.30 9.88 -2.34
CA PHE A 46 -1.81 10.77 -1.27
C PHE A 46 -0.31 11.08 -1.34
N ARG A 47 0.51 10.09 -1.75
CA ARG A 47 1.97 10.24 -1.82
C ARG A 47 2.50 10.67 -3.17
N LEU A 48 1.66 10.84 -4.17
CA LEU A 48 2.09 11.37 -5.45
C LEU A 48 2.31 12.89 -5.33
N PRO A 49 3.56 13.39 -5.42
CA PRO A 49 3.83 14.83 -5.29
C PRO A 49 3.07 15.64 -6.35
N GLU A 50 2.67 16.87 -6.03
CA GLU A 50 2.00 17.75 -7.00
C GLU A 50 2.88 18.01 -8.23
N ALA A 51 4.18 18.21 -8.00
CA ALA A 51 5.18 18.40 -9.05
C ALA A 51 5.71 17.10 -9.66
N SER A 52 5.01 15.97 -9.49
CA SER A 52 5.42 14.70 -10.11
C SER A 52 5.18 14.72 -11.60
N PRO A 53 6.14 14.23 -12.42
CA PRO A 53 5.90 14.01 -13.85
C PRO A 53 4.94 12.86 -14.15
N ALA A 54 4.65 11.99 -13.17
CA ALA A 54 3.67 10.93 -13.32
C ALA A 54 2.25 11.48 -13.38
N VAL A 55 1.46 10.99 -14.32
CA VAL A 55 0.09 11.46 -14.58
C VAL A 55 -0.91 10.60 -13.83
N HIS A 56 -1.75 11.20 -12.99
CA HIS A 56 -2.90 10.51 -12.41
C HIS A 56 -4.00 10.33 -13.47
N VAL A 57 -4.44 9.09 -13.66
CA VAL A 57 -5.57 8.72 -14.50
C VAL A 57 -6.72 8.29 -13.60
N PRO A 58 -7.82 9.06 -13.53
CA PRO A 58 -8.93 8.73 -12.64
C PRO A 58 -9.68 7.48 -13.12
N VAL A 59 -10.06 6.63 -12.16
CA VAL A 59 -10.94 5.49 -12.35
C VAL A 59 -12.31 5.86 -11.81
N ASP A 60 -13.23 6.19 -12.68
CA ASP A 60 -14.59 6.56 -12.32
C ASP A 60 -15.37 5.33 -11.86
N LEU A 61 -16.19 5.49 -10.83
CA LEU A 61 -17.07 4.46 -10.29
C LEU A 61 -18.51 4.84 -10.53
N PRO A 62 -19.08 4.47 -11.69
CA PRO A 62 -20.49 4.79 -11.98
C PRO A 62 -21.40 4.10 -10.97
N TYR A 63 -22.38 4.84 -10.49
CA TYR A 63 -23.39 4.33 -9.58
C TYR A 63 -24.62 3.86 -10.38
N TYR A 64 -25.04 2.63 -10.10
CA TYR A 64 -26.28 2.06 -10.60
C TYR A 64 -27.11 1.51 -9.45
N PRO A 65 -28.37 1.94 -9.25
CA PRO A 65 -29.19 1.54 -8.09
C PRO A 65 -29.45 0.05 -7.96
N VAL A 66 -29.35 -0.71 -9.08
CA VAL A 66 -29.57 -2.17 -9.08
C VAL A 66 -28.40 -2.97 -8.50
N PHE A 67 -27.25 -2.36 -8.32
CA PHE A 67 -26.08 -3.03 -7.73
C PHE A 67 -25.94 -2.67 -6.25
N PRO A 68 -25.55 -3.63 -5.40
CA PRO A 68 -25.37 -3.38 -3.96
C PRO A 68 -24.18 -2.47 -3.62
N GLY A 69 -23.38 -2.11 -4.62
CA GLY A 69 -22.22 -1.23 -4.47
C GLY A 69 -21.50 -0.98 -5.79
N PRO A 70 -20.45 -0.13 -5.80
CA PRO A 70 -19.70 0.17 -7.00
C PRO A 70 -18.97 -1.06 -7.54
N LEU A 71 -19.04 -1.25 -8.85
CA LEU A 71 -18.38 -2.37 -9.55
C LEU A 71 -16.91 -2.02 -9.85
N TYR A 72 -16.11 -1.80 -8.79
CA TYR A 72 -14.75 -1.29 -8.89
C TYR A 72 -13.88 -2.09 -9.87
N THR A 73 -13.89 -3.42 -9.79
CA THR A 73 -13.06 -4.29 -10.64
C THR A 73 -13.38 -4.10 -12.12
N LEU A 74 -14.68 -4.04 -12.47
CA LEU A 74 -15.12 -3.81 -13.86
C LEU A 74 -14.79 -2.39 -14.33
N SER A 75 -15.02 -1.39 -13.49
CA SER A 75 -14.70 0.01 -13.80
C SER A 75 -13.20 0.21 -14.06
N LEU A 76 -12.36 -0.43 -13.23
CA LEU A 76 -10.91 -0.40 -13.40
C LEU A 76 -10.51 -1.13 -14.69
N ALA A 77 -11.03 -2.32 -14.96
CA ALA A 77 -10.72 -3.08 -16.17
C ALA A 77 -11.09 -2.29 -17.44
N GLY A 78 -12.31 -1.74 -17.52
CA GLY A 78 -12.73 -0.93 -18.66
C GLY A 78 -11.93 0.36 -18.83
N THR A 79 -11.53 1.00 -17.72
CA THR A 79 -10.64 2.17 -17.78
C THR A 79 -9.25 1.79 -18.28
N LEU A 80 -8.67 0.69 -17.79
CA LEU A 80 -7.37 0.19 -18.24
C LEU A 80 -7.39 -0.15 -19.73
N GLU A 81 -8.39 -0.87 -20.21
CA GLU A 81 -8.52 -1.25 -21.63
C GLU A 81 -8.59 -0.03 -22.54
N ARG A 82 -9.43 0.95 -22.21
CA ARG A 82 -9.61 2.17 -23.00
C ARG A 82 -8.33 3.02 -23.00
N GLU A 83 -7.78 3.27 -21.82
CA GLU A 83 -6.64 4.17 -21.68
C GLU A 83 -5.32 3.55 -22.17
N ALA A 84 -5.13 2.23 -22.04
CA ALA A 84 -3.94 1.56 -22.55
C ALA A 84 -3.75 1.77 -24.05
N LYS A 85 -4.84 1.64 -24.83
CA LYS A 85 -4.83 1.93 -26.28
C LYS A 85 -4.52 3.39 -26.57
N ARG A 86 -5.19 4.31 -25.86
CA ARG A 86 -5.03 5.77 -26.07
C ARG A 86 -3.62 6.26 -25.71
N LEU A 87 -3.05 5.72 -24.64
CA LEU A 87 -1.74 6.11 -24.12
C LEU A 87 -0.59 5.31 -24.75
N GLY A 88 -0.90 4.19 -25.41
CA GLY A 88 0.09 3.28 -25.98
C GLY A 88 0.96 2.64 -24.92
N LEU A 89 0.35 2.06 -23.86
CA LEU A 89 1.09 1.46 -22.76
C LEU A 89 1.90 0.25 -23.22
N ASP A 90 3.13 0.13 -22.73
CA ASP A 90 4.02 -1.01 -22.98
C ASP A 90 3.81 -2.13 -21.95
N LEU A 91 3.35 -1.79 -20.74
CA LEU A 91 2.97 -2.75 -19.69
C LEU A 91 2.04 -2.11 -18.65
N VAL A 92 1.37 -2.95 -17.87
CA VAL A 92 0.63 -2.55 -16.67
C VAL A 92 1.22 -3.21 -15.44
N HIS A 93 1.50 -2.42 -14.41
CA HIS A 93 2.04 -2.85 -13.13
C HIS A 93 1.01 -2.58 -12.01
N THR A 94 0.44 -3.61 -11.44
CA THR A 94 -0.52 -3.46 -10.35
C THR A 94 0.14 -3.64 -8.99
N HIS A 95 -0.27 -2.83 -8.03
CA HIS A 95 0.10 -2.94 -6.63
C HIS A 95 -1.09 -3.42 -5.81
N TYR A 96 -0.89 -4.47 -4.99
CA TYR A 96 -1.93 -5.14 -4.22
C TYR A 96 -2.85 -6.02 -5.09
N ALA A 97 -2.60 -7.32 -5.09
CA ALA A 97 -3.19 -8.26 -6.06
C ALA A 97 -4.74 -8.24 -6.11
N VAL A 98 -5.42 -8.10 -4.96
CA VAL A 98 -6.89 -8.10 -4.91
C VAL A 98 -7.43 -6.67 -4.81
N PRO A 99 -8.23 -6.17 -5.74
CA PRO A 99 -8.69 -6.82 -6.96
C PRO A 99 -7.86 -6.45 -8.21
N HIS A 100 -6.75 -5.72 -8.05
CA HIS A 100 -6.07 -5.05 -9.17
C HIS A 100 -5.50 -6.04 -10.20
N ALA A 101 -4.94 -7.17 -9.76
CA ALA A 101 -4.45 -8.19 -10.68
C ALA A 101 -5.61 -8.77 -11.52
N ALA A 102 -6.73 -9.09 -10.87
CA ALA A 102 -7.91 -9.61 -11.57
C ALA A 102 -8.49 -8.59 -12.57
N ALA A 103 -8.53 -7.29 -12.20
CA ALA A 103 -8.98 -6.23 -13.11
C ALA A 103 -8.06 -6.07 -14.32
N ALA A 104 -6.74 -6.10 -14.12
CA ALA A 104 -5.78 -6.03 -15.23
C ALA A 104 -5.85 -7.26 -16.14
N TYR A 105 -5.98 -8.46 -15.56
CA TYR A 105 -6.19 -9.68 -16.33
C TYR A 105 -7.49 -9.66 -17.14
N LEU A 106 -8.58 -9.15 -16.55
CA LEU A 106 -9.85 -8.98 -17.25
C LEU A 106 -9.74 -8.01 -18.44
N ALA A 107 -8.95 -6.95 -18.29
CA ALA A 107 -8.74 -5.97 -19.35
C ALA A 107 -7.89 -6.49 -20.52
N PHE A 108 -6.87 -7.30 -20.25
CA PHE A 108 -5.83 -7.59 -21.24
C PHE A 108 -5.61 -9.07 -21.52
N GLY A 109 -5.99 -9.99 -20.63
CA GLY A 109 -5.59 -11.39 -20.73
C GLY A 109 -4.06 -11.49 -20.85
N GLU A 110 -3.59 -12.08 -21.97
CA GLU A 110 -2.17 -12.18 -22.32
C GLU A 110 -1.70 -11.10 -23.32
N GLY A 111 -2.59 -10.19 -23.71
CA GLY A 111 -2.34 -9.24 -24.81
C GLY A 111 -1.41 -8.08 -24.45
N LEU A 112 -1.27 -7.72 -23.16
CA LEU A 112 -0.35 -6.68 -22.66
C LEU A 112 0.44 -7.24 -21.48
N PRO A 113 1.77 -7.06 -21.40
CA PRO A 113 2.56 -7.52 -20.27
C PRO A 113 2.04 -7.00 -18.93
N LEU A 114 1.73 -7.93 -18.00
CA LEU A 114 1.26 -7.62 -16.66
C LEU A 114 2.34 -7.92 -15.62
N VAL A 115 2.57 -6.99 -14.72
CA VAL A 115 3.42 -7.16 -13.53
C VAL A 115 2.56 -6.95 -12.30
N HIS A 116 2.71 -7.80 -11.28
CA HIS A 116 1.96 -7.66 -10.03
C HIS A 116 2.90 -7.62 -8.84
N THR A 117 2.80 -6.57 -8.00
CA THR A 117 3.53 -6.49 -6.72
C THR A 117 2.60 -6.87 -5.57
N LEU A 118 3.01 -7.89 -4.82
CA LEU A 118 2.35 -8.37 -3.61
C LEU A 118 2.84 -7.58 -2.39
N HIS A 119 1.88 -7.21 -1.49
CA HIS A 119 2.17 -6.31 -0.37
C HIS A 119 1.94 -6.92 1.03
N GLY A 120 1.31 -8.09 1.13
CA GLY A 120 1.08 -8.80 2.39
C GLY A 120 -0.35 -9.30 2.51
N THR A 121 -1.27 -8.47 3.02
CA THR A 121 -2.66 -8.87 3.26
C THR A 121 -3.45 -9.26 1.99
N ASP A 122 -3.00 -8.86 0.84
CA ASP A 122 -3.48 -9.33 -0.46
C ASP A 122 -3.17 -10.80 -0.74
N VAL A 123 -2.20 -11.37 -0.03
CA VAL A 123 -1.86 -12.80 -0.07
C VAL A 123 -2.42 -13.52 1.16
N SER A 124 -2.07 -13.02 2.37
CA SER A 124 -2.28 -13.74 3.62
C SER A 124 -3.72 -13.64 4.19
N VAL A 125 -4.51 -12.67 3.75
CA VAL A 125 -5.85 -12.42 4.28
C VAL A 125 -6.88 -12.37 3.16
N VAL A 126 -6.86 -11.31 2.36
CA VAL A 126 -7.89 -11.05 1.34
C VAL A 126 -7.82 -12.07 0.21
N GLY A 127 -6.62 -12.39 -0.24
CA GLY A 127 -6.41 -13.37 -1.32
C GLY A 127 -6.72 -14.81 -0.92
N MET A 128 -6.84 -15.09 0.38
CA MET A 128 -7.24 -16.42 0.88
C MET A 128 -8.76 -16.58 0.99
N ASP A 129 -9.52 -15.50 0.87
CA ASP A 129 -10.98 -15.59 0.84
C ASP A 129 -11.43 -16.40 -0.40
N PRO A 130 -12.28 -17.42 -0.23
CA PRO A 130 -12.75 -18.26 -1.34
C PRO A 130 -13.35 -17.48 -2.52
N ALA A 131 -13.98 -16.32 -2.24
CA ALA A 131 -14.57 -15.46 -3.27
C ALA A 131 -13.52 -14.81 -4.18
N PHE A 132 -12.33 -14.54 -3.66
CA PHE A 132 -11.26 -13.82 -4.37
C PHE A 132 -10.10 -14.71 -4.83
N HIS A 133 -9.89 -15.85 -4.16
CA HIS A 133 -8.73 -16.72 -4.39
C HIS A 133 -8.60 -17.18 -5.84
N GLY A 134 -9.63 -17.78 -6.42
CA GLY A 134 -9.60 -18.32 -7.77
C GLY A 134 -9.29 -17.26 -8.85
N PRO A 135 -10.04 -16.14 -8.90
CA PRO A 135 -9.75 -15.04 -9.82
C PRO A 135 -8.35 -14.45 -9.66
N THR A 136 -7.90 -14.26 -8.41
CA THR A 136 -6.56 -13.71 -8.11
C THR A 136 -5.47 -14.67 -8.58
N ARG A 137 -5.60 -15.95 -8.28
CA ARG A 137 -4.65 -16.98 -8.73
C ARG A 137 -4.47 -16.97 -10.24
N ARG A 138 -5.57 -17.01 -11.01
CA ARG A 138 -5.51 -16.98 -12.48
C ARG A 138 -4.80 -15.74 -13.01
N ALA A 139 -5.08 -14.58 -12.41
CA ALA A 139 -4.44 -13.32 -12.80
C ALA A 139 -2.92 -13.34 -12.53
N LEU A 140 -2.51 -13.91 -11.39
CA LEU A 140 -1.10 -14.02 -11.03
C LEU A 140 -0.36 -15.04 -11.92
N GLU A 141 -1.01 -16.16 -12.27
CA GLU A 141 -0.46 -17.19 -13.16
C GLU A 141 -0.25 -16.66 -14.59
N ALA A 142 -1.13 -15.79 -15.07
CA ALA A 142 -1.04 -15.16 -16.39
C ALA A 142 -0.06 -13.98 -16.46
N ALA A 143 0.47 -13.53 -15.32
CA ALA A 143 1.35 -12.39 -15.29
C ALA A 143 2.72 -12.67 -15.91
N ARG A 144 3.29 -11.66 -16.59
CA ARG A 144 4.68 -11.70 -17.08
C ARG A 144 5.69 -11.80 -15.92
N ALA A 145 5.37 -11.16 -14.79
CA ALA A 145 6.14 -11.25 -13.57
C ALA A 145 5.27 -10.95 -12.34
N VAL A 146 5.55 -11.67 -11.26
CA VAL A 146 5.04 -11.37 -9.92
C VAL A 146 6.20 -10.97 -9.04
N THR A 147 6.05 -9.90 -8.27
CA THR A 147 7.05 -9.46 -7.28
C THR A 147 6.45 -9.47 -5.88
N ALA A 148 7.29 -9.63 -4.87
CA ALA A 148 6.89 -9.58 -3.47
C ALA A 148 7.85 -8.71 -2.66
N VAL A 149 7.33 -7.96 -1.69
CA VAL A 149 8.13 -7.02 -0.89
C VAL A 149 9.03 -7.70 0.15
N SER A 150 8.95 -9.02 0.30
CA SER A 150 9.84 -9.78 1.17
C SER A 150 9.94 -11.25 0.75
N ARG A 151 11.00 -11.93 1.21
CA ARG A 151 11.18 -13.37 0.99
C ARG A 151 10.05 -14.19 1.64
N ALA A 152 9.60 -13.80 2.82
CA ALA A 152 8.50 -14.48 3.51
C ALA A 152 7.21 -14.40 2.70
N LEU A 153 6.90 -13.21 2.15
CA LEU A 153 5.72 -13.02 1.31
C LEU A 153 5.81 -13.80 -0.03
N ALA A 154 6.99 -13.85 -0.64
CA ALA A 154 7.21 -14.66 -1.84
C ALA A 154 6.94 -16.16 -1.58
N GLN A 155 7.41 -16.69 -0.46
CA GLN A 155 7.14 -18.07 -0.04
C GLN A 155 5.66 -18.29 0.27
N GLU A 156 5.00 -17.33 0.87
CA GLU A 156 3.56 -17.38 1.14
C GLU A 156 2.74 -17.39 -0.16
N ALA A 157 3.08 -16.53 -1.12
CA ALA A 157 2.45 -16.50 -2.44
C ALA A 157 2.61 -17.85 -3.19
N LYS A 158 3.79 -18.47 -3.08
CA LYS A 158 4.02 -19.82 -3.65
C LYS A 158 3.11 -20.87 -2.99
N ARG A 159 2.96 -20.83 -1.66
CA ARG A 159 2.06 -21.77 -0.95
C ARG A 159 0.58 -21.50 -1.25
N ALA A 160 0.18 -20.22 -1.29
CA ALA A 160 -1.21 -19.81 -1.47
C ALA A 160 -1.71 -19.98 -2.91
N PHE A 161 -0.91 -19.53 -3.88
CA PHE A 161 -1.32 -19.42 -5.28
C PHE A 161 -0.50 -20.29 -6.25
N GLY A 162 0.58 -20.93 -5.80
CA GLY A 162 1.46 -21.72 -6.66
C GLY A 162 2.39 -20.86 -7.54
N VAL A 163 2.47 -19.55 -7.34
CA VAL A 163 3.25 -18.63 -8.19
C VAL A 163 4.60 -18.28 -7.58
N GLU A 164 5.63 -18.21 -8.43
CA GLU A 164 6.94 -17.71 -8.03
C GLU A 164 6.95 -16.19 -8.09
N ALA A 165 7.48 -15.56 -7.04
CA ALA A 165 7.61 -14.12 -6.97
C ALA A 165 9.06 -13.67 -6.78
N VAL A 166 9.50 -12.70 -7.58
CA VAL A 166 10.81 -12.05 -7.43
C VAL A 166 10.74 -11.12 -6.22
N VAL A 167 11.72 -11.22 -5.33
CA VAL A 167 11.77 -10.36 -4.14
C VAL A 167 12.32 -8.99 -4.50
N VAL A 168 11.46 -7.97 -4.39
CA VAL A 168 11.81 -6.55 -4.55
C VAL A 168 11.38 -5.82 -3.28
N PRO A 169 12.29 -5.58 -2.32
CA PRO A 169 11.96 -4.91 -1.07
C PRO A 169 11.47 -3.48 -1.29
N ASN A 170 10.58 -3.03 -0.41
CA ASN A 170 10.23 -1.61 -0.35
C ASN A 170 11.47 -0.77 -0.02
N ALA A 171 11.53 0.42 -0.63
CA ALA A 171 12.58 1.40 -0.38
C ALA A 171 11.98 2.70 0.15
N VAL A 172 12.81 3.50 0.80
CA VAL A 172 12.48 4.86 1.25
C VAL A 172 13.52 5.83 0.72
N ASP A 173 13.12 7.09 0.54
CA ASP A 173 14.04 8.17 0.18
C ASP A 173 14.84 8.60 1.43
N PRO A 174 16.16 8.36 1.50
CA PRO A 174 16.97 8.70 2.67
C PRO A 174 17.13 10.20 2.89
N GLU A 175 17.01 11.02 1.85
CA GLU A 175 17.02 12.48 1.98
C GLU A 175 15.76 13.00 2.68
N ARG A 176 14.64 12.38 2.41
CA ARG A 176 13.36 12.71 3.03
C ARG A 176 13.22 12.11 4.42
N PHE A 177 13.60 10.84 4.58
CA PHE A 177 13.47 10.07 5.83
C PHE A 177 14.84 9.91 6.50
N ARG A 178 15.36 10.99 7.02
CA ARG A 178 16.64 11.05 7.75
C ARG A 178 16.42 11.26 9.24
N PRO A 179 17.32 10.77 10.11
CA PRO A 179 17.28 11.03 11.54
C PRO A 179 17.30 12.54 11.83
N ARG A 180 16.43 12.96 12.73
CA ARG A 180 16.33 14.37 13.22
C ARG A 180 16.22 14.36 14.74
N PRO A 181 17.30 14.07 15.45
CA PRO A 181 17.30 13.89 16.91
C PRO A 181 16.79 15.12 17.66
N GLU A 182 16.97 16.32 17.10
CA GLU A 182 16.46 17.58 17.63
C GLU A 182 14.93 17.60 17.74
N ARG A 183 14.21 16.85 16.91
CA ARG A 183 12.74 16.78 16.94
C ARG A 183 12.20 15.95 18.09
N LYS A 184 13.02 15.13 18.74
CA LYS A 184 12.60 14.38 19.93
C LYS A 184 12.06 15.31 21.01
N ARG A 185 12.67 16.50 21.20
CA ARG A 185 12.27 17.51 22.19
C ARG A 185 10.84 18.05 22.00
N LEU A 186 10.23 17.84 20.84
CA LEU A 186 8.83 18.23 20.61
C LEU A 186 7.84 17.28 21.29
N TYR A 187 8.27 16.08 21.68
CA TYR A 187 7.41 14.99 22.15
C TYR A 187 7.86 14.36 23.45
N ALA A 188 9.10 14.56 23.89
CA ALA A 188 9.68 14.01 25.10
C ALA A 188 10.68 14.97 25.72
N GLU A 189 10.77 14.98 27.04
CA GLU A 189 11.72 15.77 27.79
C GLU A 189 13.13 15.17 27.74
N GLU A 190 14.12 15.94 28.22
CA GLU A 190 15.48 15.45 28.34
C GLU A 190 15.54 14.26 29.32
N GLY A 191 16.23 13.20 28.96
CA GLY A 191 16.26 11.96 29.76
C GLY A 191 15.11 10.99 29.52
N GLU A 192 14.01 11.42 28.88
CA GLU A 192 12.92 10.49 28.56
C GLU A 192 13.19 9.71 27.25
N TRP A 193 12.72 8.46 27.22
CA TRP A 193 12.64 7.66 26.01
C TRP A 193 11.37 8.00 25.23
N LEU A 194 11.50 8.17 23.91
CA LEU A 194 10.35 8.33 23.02
C LEU A 194 10.14 7.04 22.22
N LEU A 195 9.03 6.37 22.49
CA LEU A 195 8.54 5.25 21.69
C LEU A 195 7.58 5.81 20.64
N VAL A 196 7.70 5.34 19.41
CA VAL A 196 6.87 5.83 18.29
C VAL A 196 6.23 4.65 17.58
N HIS A 197 4.91 4.73 17.35
CA HIS A 197 4.18 3.82 16.50
C HIS A 197 3.42 4.61 15.43
N ALA A 198 3.55 4.19 14.17
CA ALA A 198 2.84 4.81 13.06
C ALA A 198 2.06 3.75 12.27
N SER A 199 0.73 3.87 12.20
CA SER A 199 -0.11 2.97 11.44
C SER A 199 -1.52 3.54 11.21
N ASN A 200 -2.37 2.78 10.54
CA ASN A 200 -3.80 3.06 10.37
C ASN A 200 -4.69 2.35 11.39
N PHE A 201 -4.25 2.13 12.58
CA PHE A 201 -4.91 1.58 13.79
C PHE A 201 -5.97 0.50 13.53
N ARG A 202 -5.72 -0.37 12.53
CA ARG A 202 -6.56 -1.56 12.30
C ARG A 202 -6.22 -2.67 13.30
N PRO A 203 -7.13 -3.62 13.60
CA PRO A 203 -6.92 -4.69 14.59
C PRO A 203 -5.61 -5.46 14.40
N ILE A 204 -5.16 -5.69 13.17
CA ILE A 204 -3.88 -6.35 12.88
C ILE A 204 -2.67 -5.56 13.40
N LYS A 205 -2.82 -4.25 13.69
CA LYS A 205 -1.75 -3.39 14.23
C LYS A 205 -1.66 -3.44 15.75
N ARG A 206 -2.70 -3.95 16.42
CA ARG A 206 -2.74 -4.22 17.86
C ARG A 206 -2.35 -3.00 18.70
N VAL A 207 -2.87 -1.82 18.37
CA VAL A 207 -2.50 -0.56 19.04
C VAL A 207 -2.82 -0.58 20.54
N PRO A 208 -3.93 -1.14 21.02
CA PRO A 208 -4.18 -1.31 22.45
C PRO A 208 -3.10 -2.12 23.17
N ASP A 209 -2.53 -3.15 22.52
CA ASP A 209 -1.43 -3.94 23.10
C ASP A 209 -0.12 -3.16 23.19
N ILE A 210 0.12 -2.24 22.25
CA ILE A 210 1.26 -1.32 22.32
C ILE A 210 1.13 -0.44 23.56
N VAL A 211 -0.06 0.09 23.84
CA VAL A 211 -0.33 0.87 25.06
C VAL A 211 -0.13 0.04 26.32
N ARG A 212 -0.60 -1.22 26.35
CA ARG A 212 -0.35 -2.14 27.47
C ARG A 212 1.15 -2.41 27.69
N ALA A 213 1.89 -2.61 26.62
CA ALA A 213 3.35 -2.78 26.68
C ALA A 213 4.03 -1.51 27.18
N PHE A 214 3.64 -0.34 26.66
CA PHE A 214 4.14 0.95 27.12
C PHE A 214 3.91 1.16 28.61
N ALA A 215 2.75 0.84 29.16
CA ALA A 215 2.47 0.96 30.58
C ALA A 215 3.44 0.15 31.45
N LYS A 216 3.89 -1.03 30.98
CA LYS A 216 4.93 -1.82 31.67
C LYS A 216 6.30 -1.16 31.60
N ILE A 217 6.65 -0.58 30.45
CA ILE A 217 7.91 0.16 30.24
C ILE A 217 7.96 1.39 31.14
N ARG A 218 6.87 2.17 31.17
CA ARG A 218 6.78 3.41 31.95
C ARG A 218 6.99 3.21 33.45
N LYS A 219 6.64 2.04 33.98
CA LYS A 219 6.93 1.69 35.39
C LYS A 219 8.43 1.57 35.69
N ARG A 220 9.27 1.38 34.71
CA ARG A 220 10.70 1.12 34.86
C ARG A 220 11.59 2.23 34.32
N LEU A 221 11.12 2.98 33.33
CA LEU A 221 11.89 3.98 32.61
C LEU A 221 11.05 5.25 32.41
N PRO A 222 11.63 6.44 32.48
CA PRO A 222 10.98 7.64 32.01
C PRO A 222 10.80 7.56 30.49
N ALA A 223 9.54 7.45 30.04
CA ALA A 223 9.24 7.24 28.64
C ALA A 223 7.93 7.91 28.21
N ARG A 224 7.82 8.27 26.94
CA ARG A 224 6.59 8.73 26.29
C ARG A 224 6.28 7.85 25.08
N LEU A 225 4.99 7.72 24.76
CA LEU A 225 4.50 7.00 23.59
C LEU A 225 3.84 7.99 22.63
N LEU A 226 4.34 8.05 21.41
CA LEU A 226 3.74 8.80 20.32
C LEU A 226 3.06 7.83 19.36
N LEU A 227 1.74 7.98 19.20
CA LEU A 227 0.91 7.21 18.26
C LEU A 227 0.54 8.08 17.08
N LEU A 228 1.06 7.76 15.91
CA LEU A 228 0.82 8.50 14.67
C LEU A 228 -0.15 7.73 13.77
N GLY A 229 -1.34 8.28 13.60
CA GLY A 229 -2.38 7.71 12.75
C GLY A 229 -3.76 7.71 13.40
N THR A 230 -4.71 7.14 12.68
CA THR A 230 -6.11 6.99 13.11
C THR A 230 -6.65 5.63 12.65
N GLY A 231 -7.78 5.21 13.20
CA GLY A 231 -8.46 4.01 12.75
C GLY A 231 -9.33 3.36 13.82
N PRO A 232 -9.90 2.18 13.51
CA PRO A 232 -10.91 1.54 14.38
C PRO A 232 -10.47 1.30 15.83
N GLU A 233 -9.18 1.11 16.09
CA GLU A 233 -8.66 0.86 17.44
C GLU A 233 -8.27 2.13 18.21
N GLU A 234 -8.48 3.32 17.68
CA GLU A 234 -8.06 4.57 18.34
C GLU A 234 -8.77 4.79 19.67
N GLU A 235 -10.09 4.64 19.68
CA GLU A 235 -10.90 4.84 20.90
C GLU A 235 -10.53 3.82 21.97
N GLU A 236 -10.38 2.55 21.59
CA GLU A 236 -9.95 1.48 22.49
C GLU A 236 -8.55 1.74 23.06
N ALA A 237 -7.62 2.22 22.24
CA ALA A 237 -6.27 2.56 22.69
C ALA A 237 -6.28 3.70 23.73
N ARG A 238 -7.13 4.72 23.52
CA ARG A 238 -7.33 5.83 24.49
C ARG A 238 -7.93 5.32 25.79
N ARG A 239 -8.94 4.45 25.71
CA ARG A 239 -9.56 3.82 26.90
C ARG A 239 -8.54 3.02 27.70
N VAL A 240 -7.76 2.16 27.05
CA VAL A 240 -6.70 1.37 27.69
C VAL A 240 -5.63 2.27 28.33
N ALA A 241 -5.26 3.38 27.70
CA ALA A 241 -4.31 4.32 28.27
C ALA A 241 -4.83 4.96 29.58
N ALA A 242 -6.11 5.32 29.61
CA ALA A 242 -6.77 5.88 30.78
C ALA A 242 -6.87 4.84 31.91
N GLU A 243 -7.34 3.63 31.62
CA GLU A 243 -7.46 2.52 32.59
C GLU A 243 -6.12 2.15 33.25
N LEU A 244 -5.03 2.19 32.47
CA LEU A 244 -3.69 1.90 32.98
C LEU A 244 -2.98 3.12 33.60
N GLY A 245 -3.65 4.28 33.64
CA GLY A 245 -3.12 5.51 34.22
C GLY A 245 -1.92 6.10 33.46
N VAL A 246 -1.77 5.78 32.15
CA VAL A 246 -0.64 6.24 31.33
C VAL A 246 -1.03 7.30 30.30
N ALA A 247 -2.31 7.69 30.24
CA ALA A 247 -2.81 8.68 29.28
C ALA A 247 -1.99 9.99 29.19
N PRO A 248 -1.45 10.55 30.31
CA PRO A 248 -0.64 11.77 30.23
C PRO A 248 0.68 11.64 29.45
N TRP A 249 1.13 10.42 29.18
CA TRP A 249 2.38 10.13 28.48
C TRP A 249 2.15 9.48 27.11
N VAL A 250 0.90 9.42 26.67
CA VAL A 250 0.51 8.93 25.32
C VAL A 250 -0.05 10.08 24.52
N THR A 251 0.53 10.33 23.37
CA THR A 251 0.11 11.41 22.43
C THR A 251 -0.30 10.81 21.09
#